data_7389fc9caa8026fa8ba934df69b8b193
#
_entry.id   7389fc9caa8026fa8ba934df69b8b193
#
_cell.length_a   1.000
_cell.length_b   1.000
_cell.length_c   1.000
_cell.angle_alpha   90.00
_cell.angle_beta   90.00
_cell.angle_gamma   90.00
#
_symmetry.space_group_name_H-M   'P 1'
#
loop_
_entity.id
_entity.type
_entity.pdbx_description
1 polymer ?
#
loop_
_entity_poly.entity_id
_entity_poly.type
_entity_poly.pdbx_seq_one_letter_code
_entity_poly.pdbx_strand_id
1 'polypeptide(L)'
;CICAAMDRIDDLVEYLNNLDIEPTKDGVFNLCNFLNYGQTLIDCITIVGQVYGVKYESKNDLSTFHQKGLNGKGNDEKYFKYLRALCSVHPLGTTAYSEFQGEEPEWCPYINFAGTAAFGLLSLQIEDSKNVDFLAVVYRNDSEITKYVPIKIKELFLYVKKRYLFIKTIIKGIE
;
A
#
# COMPACT_ATOMS: atom_id res chain seq x y z
N CYS A 1 -8.19 -16.15 -20.01
CA CYS A 1 -7.99 -15.51 -18.71
C CYS A 1 -6.52 -15.53 -18.25
N ILE A 2 -5.82 -16.67 -18.29
CA ILE A 2 -4.40 -16.77 -17.90
C ILE A 2 -3.52 -15.90 -18.79
N CYS A 3 -3.63 -16.03 -20.13
CA CYS A 3 -2.82 -15.22 -21.04
C CYS A 3 -2.97 -13.72 -20.76
N ALA A 4 -4.20 -13.24 -20.65
CA ALA A 4 -4.45 -11.83 -20.34
C ALA A 4 -3.88 -11.40 -18.98
N ALA A 5 -3.88 -12.30 -17.97
CA ALA A 5 -3.24 -12.00 -16.70
C ALA A 5 -1.71 -11.97 -16.80
N MET A 6 -1.11 -12.84 -17.61
CA MET A 6 0.34 -12.87 -17.85
C MET A 6 0.81 -11.62 -18.61
N ASP A 7 0.14 -11.28 -19.72
CA ASP A 7 0.43 -10.06 -20.48
C ASP A 7 0.34 -8.82 -19.58
N ARG A 8 -0.70 -8.78 -18.73
CA ARG A 8 -0.89 -7.69 -17.78
C ARG A 8 0.20 -7.63 -16.70
N ILE A 9 0.72 -8.78 -16.26
CA ILE A 9 1.83 -8.83 -15.29
C ILE A 9 3.08 -8.20 -15.91
N ASP A 10 3.42 -8.53 -17.16
CA ASP A 10 4.61 -7.99 -17.83
C ASP A 10 4.50 -6.47 -18.00
N ASP A 11 3.38 -5.95 -18.52
CA ASP A 11 3.11 -4.52 -18.64
C ASP A 11 3.25 -3.79 -17.31
N LEU A 12 2.68 -4.35 -16.23
CA LEU A 12 2.70 -3.73 -14.90
C LEU A 12 4.09 -3.75 -14.27
N VAL A 13 4.86 -4.81 -14.47
CA VAL A 13 6.24 -4.89 -13.97
C VAL A 13 7.10 -3.85 -14.67
N GLU A 14 6.98 -3.69 -16.00
CA GLU A 14 7.68 -2.66 -16.73
C GLU A 14 7.30 -1.26 -16.24
N TYR A 15 6.00 -0.97 -16.14
CA TYR A 15 5.52 0.31 -15.66
C TYR A 15 6.02 0.64 -14.25
N LEU A 16 5.87 -0.28 -13.29
CA LEU A 16 6.25 -0.06 -11.90
C LEU A 16 7.76 0.10 -11.70
N ASN A 17 8.58 -0.57 -12.52
CA ASN A 17 10.03 -0.42 -12.49
C ASN A 17 10.51 0.94 -13.01
N ASN A 18 9.73 1.59 -13.88
CA ASN A 18 10.04 2.89 -14.46
C ASN A 18 9.37 4.05 -13.73
N LEU A 19 8.54 3.75 -12.71
CA LEU A 19 7.81 4.78 -11.98
C LEU A 19 8.72 5.46 -10.96
N ASP A 20 8.91 6.76 -11.12
CA ASP A 20 9.67 7.59 -10.20
C ASP A 20 8.77 8.07 -9.04
N ILE A 21 9.06 7.58 -7.82
CA ILE A 21 8.30 7.92 -6.61
C ILE A 21 9.23 8.68 -5.65
N GLU A 22 9.70 9.84 -6.09
CA GLU A 22 10.42 10.73 -5.20
C GLU A 22 9.45 11.53 -4.31
N PRO A 23 9.88 11.96 -3.09
CA PRO A 23 9.05 12.78 -2.21
C PRO A 23 8.92 14.21 -2.73
N THR A 24 8.13 14.38 -3.78
CA THR A 24 7.79 15.63 -4.47
C THR A 24 6.27 15.72 -4.67
N LYS A 25 5.81 16.85 -5.20
CA LYS A 25 4.39 17.02 -5.55
C LYS A 25 3.94 15.99 -6.59
N ASP A 26 4.74 15.77 -7.61
CA ASP A 26 4.45 14.77 -8.67
C ASP A 26 4.59 13.35 -8.13
N GLY A 27 5.52 13.12 -7.20
CA GLY A 27 5.70 11.88 -6.49
C GLY A 27 4.48 11.42 -5.69
N VAL A 28 3.62 12.36 -5.21
CA VAL A 28 2.33 12.00 -4.58
C VAL A 28 1.41 11.29 -5.57
N PHE A 29 1.32 11.77 -6.82
CA PHE A 29 0.53 11.11 -7.86
C PHE A 29 1.15 9.77 -8.27
N ASN A 30 2.47 9.71 -8.34
CA ASN A 30 3.20 8.47 -8.63
C ASN A 30 3.04 7.44 -7.52
N LEU A 31 3.00 7.87 -6.25
CA LEU A 31 2.65 7.02 -5.11
C LEU A 31 1.24 6.40 -5.28
N CYS A 32 0.24 7.22 -5.64
CA CYS A 32 -1.11 6.74 -5.90
C CYS A 32 -1.16 5.71 -7.02
N ASN A 33 -0.45 5.98 -8.12
CA ASN A 33 -0.32 5.06 -9.25
C ASN A 33 0.36 3.76 -8.83
N PHE A 34 1.46 3.83 -8.04
CA PHE A 34 2.14 2.65 -7.53
C PHE A 34 1.23 1.77 -6.69
N LEU A 35 0.46 2.35 -5.77
CA LEU A 35 -0.48 1.61 -4.93
C LEU A 35 -1.57 0.92 -5.74
N ASN A 36 -2.12 1.59 -6.76
CA ASN A 36 -3.16 1.03 -7.62
C ASN A 36 -2.62 -0.08 -8.52
N TYR A 37 -1.55 0.19 -9.26
CA TYR A 37 -0.99 -0.78 -10.19
C TYR A 37 -0.24 -1.92 -9.48
N GLY A 38 0.36 -1.65 -8.32
CA GLY A 38 0.91 -2.68 -7.45
C GLY A 38 -0.15 -3.66 -6.96
N GLN A 39 -1.35 -3.16 -6.57
CA GLN A 39 -2.46 -4.05 -6.22
C GLN A 39 -2.95 -4.84 -7.45
N THR A 40 -3.07 -4.20 -8.61
CA THR A 40 -3.47 -4.89 -9.85
C THR A 40 -2.50 -6.02 -10.20
N LEU A 41 -1.19 -5.77 -10.07
CA LEU A 41 -0.16 -6.80 -10.27
C LEU A 41 -0.37 -8.00 -9.32
N ILE A 42 -0.59 -7.72 -8.04
CA ILE A 42 -0.85 -8.75 -7.02
C ILE A 42 -2.11 -9.55 -7.35
N ASP A 43 -3.17 -8.89 -7.80
CA ASP A 43 -4.43 -9.53 -8.17
C ASP A 43 -4.26 -10.45 -9.39
N CYS A 44 -3.53 -10.03 -10.42
CA CYS A 44 -3.19 -10.85 -11.57
C CYS A 44 -2.40 -12.11 -11.18
N ILE A 45 -1.38 -11.97 -10.34
CA ILE A 45 -0.59 -13.10 -9.82
C ILE A 45 -1.47 -14.06 -8.99
N THR A 46 -2.38 -13.50 -8.20
CA THR A 46 -3.32 -14.30 -7.40
C THR A 46 -4.26 -15.13 -8.29
N ILE A 47 -4.75 -14.54 -9.37
CA ILE A 47 -5.58 -15.24 -10.37
C ILE A 47 -4.79 -16.40 -11.01
N VAL A 48 -3.55 -16.16 -11.44
CA VAL A 48 -2.69 -17.20 -12.00
C VAL A 48 -2.49 -18.32 -10.97
N GLY A 49 -2.17 -17.99 -9.72
CA GLY A 49 -2.03 -18.97 -8.65
C GLY A 49 -3.30 -19.80 -8.43
N GLN A 50 -4.47 -19.16 -8.41
CA GLN A 50 -5.74 -19.85 -8.24
C GLN A 50 -6.02 -20.88 -9.33
N VAL A 51 -5.70 -20.56 -10.59
CA VAL A 51 -5.88 -21.47 -11.72
C VAL A 51 -5.02 -22.74 -11.57
N TYR A 52 -3.81 -22.60 -11.03
CA TYR A 52 -2.92 -23.74 -10.76
C TYR A 52 -3.06 -24.33 -9.36
N GLY A 53 -4.09 -23.94 -8.60
CA GLY A 53 -4.34 -24.47 -7.26
C GLY A 53 -3.34 -24.04 -6.19
N VAL A 54 -2.49 -23.05 -6.48
CA VAL A 54 -1.46 -22.51 -5.57
C VAL A 54 -1.97 -21.23 -4.89
N LYS A 55 -1.97 -21.20 -3.56
CA LYS A 55 -2.45 -20.05 -2.79
C LYS A 55 -1.32 -19.37 -2.04
N TYR A 56 -1.36 -18.04 -2.00
CA TYR A 56 -0.47 -17.26 -1.15
C TYR A 56 -1.00 -17.21 0.28
N GLU A 57 -0.18 -17.61 1.24
CA GLU A 57 -0.54 -17.57 2.66
C GLU A 57 -0.26 -16.17 3.26
N SER A 58 -1.30 -15.34 3.31
CA SER A 58 -1.18 -13.94 3.76
C SER A 58 -1.66 -13.67 5.19
N LYS A 59 -2.41 -14.61 5.80
CA LYS A 59 -3.16 -14.34 7.04
C LYS A 59 -2.35 -13.77 8.19
N ASN A 60 -1.11 -14.21 8.36
CA ASN A 60 -0.24 -13.83 9.48
C ASN A 60 1.03 -13.10 9.00
N ASP A 61 1.06 -12.64 7.74
CA ASP A 61 2.23 -11.96 7.21
C ASP A 61 2.30 -10.53 7.74
N LEU A 62 3.33 -10.24 8.51
CA LEU A 62 3.66 -8.95 9.12
C LEU A 62 5.11 -8.55 8.86
N SER A 63 5.76 -9.19 7.89
CA SER A 63 7.20 -9.08 7.70
C SER A 63 7.65 -7.79 7.01
N THR A 64 6.71 -7.02 6.46
CA THR A 64 7.02 -5.80 5.72
C THR A 64 6.63 -4.55 6.48
N PHE A 65 5.34 -4.38 6.75
CA PHE A 65 4.83 -3.18 7.40
C PHE A 65 4.76 -3.29 8.93
N HIS A 66 4.78 -4.49 9.48
CA HIS A 66 4.68 -4.76 10.92
C HIS A 66 3.41 -4.21 11.60
N GLN A 67 2.37 -3.90 10.82
CA GLN A 67 1.14 -3.27 11.29
C GLN A 67 0.10 -4.31 11.70
N LYS A 68 -0.01 -4.56 13.01
CA LYS A 68 -0.98 -5.50 13.58
C LYS A 68 -2.41 -4.98 13.61
N GLY A 69 -2.59 -3.68 13.39
CA GLY A 69 -3.88 -3.02 13.58
C GLY A 69 -4.32 -2.94 15.04
N LEU A 70 -5.38 -2.19 15.30
CA LEU A 70 -5.89 -1.89 16.66
C LEU A 70 -6.38 -3.15 17.39
N ASN A 71 -6.91 -4.12 16.66
CA ASN A 71 -7.47 -5.36 17.21
C ASN A 71 -6.54 -6.58 17.05
N GLY A 72 -5.30 -6.39 16.61
CA GLY A 72 -4.33 -7.46 16.34
C GLY A 72 -4.63 -8.33 15.12
N LYS A 73 -5.64 -7.99 14.31
CA LYS A 73 -6.06 -8.75 13.11
C LYS A 73 -5.52 -8.16 11.80
N GLY A 74 -4.67 -7.13 11.88
CA GLY A 74 -3.97 -6.56 10.74
C GLY A 74 -2.91 -7.52 10.19
N ASN A 75 -2.60 -7.37 8.92
CA ASN A 75 -1.49 -8.03 8.24
C ASN A 75 -1.02 -7.15 7.07
N ASP A 76 0.08 -7.52 6.43
CA ASP A 76 0.69 -6.73 5.35
C ASP A 76 -0.27 -6.54 4.16
N GLU A 77 -1.08 -7.54 3.81
CA GLU A 77 -2.04 -7.44 2.71
C GLU A 77 -3.13 -6.41 3.00
N LYS A 78 -3.71 -6.47 4.19
CA LYS A 78 -4.74 -5.53 4.62
C LYS A 78 -4.19 -4.12 4.76
N TYR A 79 -2.95 -3.99 5.28
CA TYR A 79 -2.33 -2.68 5.43
C TYR A 79 -2.00 -2.03 4.08
N PHE A 80 -1.51 -2.80 3.11
CA PHE A 80 -1.29 -2.30 1.75
C PHE A 80 -2.60 -1.82 1.10
N LYS A 81 -3.67 -2.60 1.24
CA LYS A 81 -5.01 -2.21 0.77
C LYS A 81 -5.55 -0.96 1.48
N TYR A 82 -5.28 -0.83 2.77
CA TYR A 82 -5.60 0.37 3.54
C TYR A 82 -4.85 1.60 3.01
N LEU A 83 -3.53 1.51 2.81
CA LEU A 83 -2.74 2.60 2.23
C LEU A 83 -3.25 3.00 0.83
N ARG A 84 -3.61 2.01 0.00
CA ARG A 84 -4.21 2.27 -1.31
C ARG A 84 -5.53 3.01 -1.20
N ALA A 85 -6.43 2.57 -0.32
CA ALA A 85 -7.71 3.23 -0.11
C ALA A 85 -7.52 4.65 0.42
N LEU A 86 -6.63 4.82 1.39
CA LEU A 86 -6.33 6.10 2.01
C LEU A 86 -5.75 7.12 1.00
N CYS A 87 -4.80 6.68 0.15
CA CYS A 87 -4.05 7.59 -0.71
C CYS A 87 -4.68 7.82 -2.08
N SER A 88 -5.52 6.91 -2.60
CA SER A 88 -5.91 6.99 -4.01
C SER A 88 -7.34 6.65 -4.36
N VAL A 89 -7.95 5.64 -3.71
CA VAL A 89 -9.23 5.08 -4.19
C VAL A 89 -10.45 5.67 -3.49
N HIS A 90 -10.36 5.82 -2.18
CA HIS A 90 -11.47 6.28 -1.34
C HIS A 90 -11.01 7.42 -0.43
N PRO A 91 -10.77 8.62 -0.97
CA PRO A 91 -10.27 9.73 -0.18
C PRO A 91 -11.28 10.28 0.83
N LEU A 92 -12.52 9.79 0.84
CA LEU A 92 -13.61 10.33 1.67
C LEU A 92 -14.42 9.21 2.33
N GLY A 93 -14.58 9.31 3.66
CA GLY A 93 -15.62 8.63 4.44
C GLY A 93 -15.64 7.11 4.38
N THR A 94 -14.48 6.44 4.38
CA THR A 94 -14.45 4.96 4.39
C THR A 94 -14.41 4.41 5.82
N THR A 95 -15.10 3.30 6.03
CA THR A 95 -15.04 2.49 7.26
C THR A 95 -14.49 1.07 6.98
N ALA A 96 -14.03 0.83 5.77
CA ALA A 96 -13.69 -0.52 5.29
C ALA A 96 -12.46 -1.15 5.99
N TYR A 97 -11.65 -0.35 6.69
CA TYR A 97 -10.39 -0.78 7.31
C TYR A 97 -10.35 -0.44 8.79
N SER A 98 -11.41 -0.80 9.53
CA SER A 98 -11.56 -0.51 10.96
C SER A 98 -10.41 -1.03 11.82
N GLU A 99 -9.70 -2.08 11.40
CA GLU A 99 -8.51 -2.57 12.09
C GLU A 99 -7.34 -1.56 12.11
N PHE A 100 -7.33 -0.56 11.20
CA PHE A 100 -6.29 0.46 11.15
C PHE A 100 -6.82 1.86 11.48
N GLN A 101 -8.05 2.16 11.13
CA GLN A 101 -8.64 3.49 11.29
C GLN A 101 -9.44 3.67 12.57
N GLY A 102 -9.93 2.58 13.21
CA GLY A 102 -10.82 2.63 14.36
C GLY A 102 -12.29 2.62 13.96
N GLU A 103 -13.17 3.08 14.86
CA GLU A 103 -14.63 3.04 14.68
C GLU A 103 -15.16 4.20 13.83
N GLU A 104 -14.42 5.32 13.80
CA GLU A 104 -14.82 6.51 13.06
C GLU A 104 -14.32 6.46 11.62
N PRO A 105 -15.13 6.90 10.64
CA PRO A 105 -14.70 6.96 9.25
C PRO A 105 -13.58 7.99 9.08
N GLU A 106 -12.54 7.60 8.35
CA GLU A 106 -11.48 8.51 7.94
C GLU A 106 -11.94 9.30 6.71
N TRP A 107 -11.84 10.63 6.82
CA TRP A 107 -12.17 11.56 5.76
C TRP A 107 -10.91 11.94 4.97
N CYS A 108 -11.03 12.90 4.11
CA CYS A 108 -10.02 13.31 3.13
C CYS A 108 -8.58 13.36 3.70
N PRO A 109 -7.72 12.39 3.42
CA PRO A 109 -6.32 12.49 3.78
C PRO A 109 -5.62 13.50 2.89
N TYR A 110 -4.66 14.24 3.46
CA TYR A 110 -3.74 15.07 2.71
C TYR A 110 -2.34 14.44 2.77
N ILE A 111 -1.73 14.23 1.60
CA ILE A 111 -0.41 13.61 1.52
C ILE A 111 0.66 14.68 1.50
N ASN A 112 1.44 14.77 2.58
CA ASN A 112 2.65 15.57 2.66
C ASN A 112 3.86 14.74 2.23
N PHE A 113 4.92 15.39 1.77
CA PHE A 113 6.15 14.73 1.35
C PHE A 113 7.38 15.33 2.02
N ALA A 114 8.41 14.52 2.18
CA ALA A 114 9.67 14.91 2.80
C ALA A 114 10.31 16.13 2.09
N GLY A 115 10.99 16.96 2.86
CA GLY A 115 11.62 18.18 2.35
C GLY A 115 10.75 19.44 2.39
N THR A 116 9.47 19.35 2.76
CA THR A 116 8.61 20.53 3.00
C THR A 116 8.64 20.96 4.46
N ALA A 117 8.44 22.25 4.72
CA ALA A 117 8.32 22.77 6.10
C ALA A 117 7.14 22.15 6.84
N ALA A 118 6.02 21.95 6.15
CA ALA A 118 4.84 21.27 6.70
C ALA A 118 5.17 19.83 7.14
N PHE A 119 5.86 19.06 6.29
CA PHE A 119 6.32 17.71 6.65
C PHE A 119 7.22 17.74 7.88
N GLY A 120 8.18 18.67 7.95
CA GLY A 120 9.11 18.80 9.09
C GLY A 120 8.37 19.00 10.42
N LEU A 121 7.33 19.85 10.45
CA LEU A 121 6.55 20.09 11.65
C LEU A 121 5.66 18.88 12.01
N LEU A 122 5.01 18.26 11.03
CA LEU A 122 4.11 17.13 11.22
C LEU A 122 4.87 15.85 11.60
N SER A 123 6.06 15.66 11.08
CA SER A 123 6.90 14.48 11.38
C SER A 123 7.34 14.42 12.85
N LEU A 124 7.36 15.55 13.58
CA LEU A 124 7.60 15.57 15.02
C LEU A 124 6.53 14.83 15.84
N GLN A 125 5.37 14.60 15.26
CA GLN A 125 4.26 13.86 15.89
C GLN A 125 4.38 12.33 15.70
N ILE A 126 5.44 11.85 15.04
CA ILE A 126 5.64 10.43 14.72
C ILE A 126 6.87 9.92 15.46
N GLU A 127 6.73 8.81 16.19
CA GLU A 127 7.83 8.21 16.96
C GLU A 127 9.03 7.79 16.09
N ASP A 128 8.79 7.26 14.88
CA ASP A 128 9.83 6.86 13.92
C ASP A 128 9.70 7.64 12.62
N SER A 129 10.05 8.94 12.66
CA SER A 129 10.04 9.82 11.47
C SER A 129 11.20 9.57 10.51
N LYS A 130 12.20 8.78 10.89
CA LYS A 130 13.34 8.47 10.03
C LYS A 130 12.92 7.61 8.86
N ASN A 131 13.38 7.97 7.67
CA ASN A 131 13.09 7.27 6.42
C ASN A 131 11.59 7.27 6.02
N VAL A 132 10.81 8.22 6.51
CA VAL A 132 9.44 8.48 6.04
C VAL A 132 9.53 9.38 4.81
N ASP A 133 9.01 8.91 3.69
CA ASP A 133 9.04 9.64 2.41
C ASP A 133 7.78 10.49 2.25
N PHE A 134 6.61 9.93 2.62
CA PHE A 134 5.32 10.60 2.59
C PHE A 134 4.60 10.44 3.92
N LEU A 135 3.74 11.40 4.23
CA LEU A 135 2.93 11.42 5.43
C LEU A 135 1.48 11.72 5.09
N ALA A 136 0.60 10.74 5.21
CA ALA A 136 -0.83 10.99 5.12
C ALA A 136 -1.33 11.59 6.44
N VAL A 137 -1.88 12.78 6.37
CA VAL A 137 -2.56 13.45 7.49
C VAL A 137 -4.05 13.24 7.30
N VAL A 138 -4.66 12.52 8.22
CA VAL A 138 -6.07 12.14 8.15
C VAL A 138 -6.89 13.11 8.97
N TYR A 139 -7.94 13.64 8.37
CA TYR A 139 -8.87 14.59 9.00
C TYR A 139 -10.23 13.94 9.25
N ARG A 140 -10.92 14.38 10.29
CA ARG A 140 -12.36 14.17 10.45
C ARG A 140 -13.16 15.26 9.74
N ASN A 141 -14.48 15.07 9.68
CA ASN A 141 -15.41 16.03 9.09
C ASN A 141 -15.43 17.40 9.79
N ASP A 142 -15.01 17.47 11.05
CA ASP A 142 -14.86 18.70 11.85
C ASP A 142 -13.51 19.39 11.65
N SER A 143 -12.71 18.94 10.69
CA SER A 143 -11.36 19.44 10.36
C SER A 143 -10.29 19.17 11.42
N GLU A 144 -10.58 18.33 12.43
CA GLU A 144 -9.55 17.86 13.35
C GLU A 144 -8.66 16.80 12.72
N ILE A 145 -7.36 16.90 12.99
CA ILE A 145 -6.40 15.86 12.62
C ILE A 145 -6.58 14.69 13.58
N THR A 146 -6.92 13.53 13.03
CA THR A 146 -7.12 12.32 13.82
C THR A 146 -5.92 11.42 13.83
N LYS A 147 -5.09 11.49 12.78
CA LYS A 147 -4.05 10.50 12.59
C LYS A 147 -2.97 10.95 11.62
N TYR A 148 -1.77 10.47 11.88
CA TYR A 148 -0.62 10.55 10.97
C TYR A 148 -0.25 9.14 10.52
N VAL A 149 -0.25 8.91 9.22
CA VAL A 149 0.11 7.60 8.64
C VAL A 149 1.41 7.76 7.86
N PRO A 150 2.55 7.29 8.41
CA PRO A 150 3.84 7.36 7.74
C PRO A 150 3.89 6.35 6.59
N ILE A 151 4.44 6.77 5.45
CA ILE A 151 4.58 5.95 4.25
C ILE A 151 6.06 5.94 3.86
N LYS A 152 6.62 4.74 3.79
CA LYS A 152 8.01 4.49 3.40
C LYS A 152 8.00 3.77 2.04
N ILE A 153 8.51 4.41 1.02
CA ILE A 153 8.57 3.88 -0.35
C ILE A 153 9.24 2.50 -0.38
N LYS A 154 10.34 2.36 0.37
CA LYS A 154 11.07 1.10 0.46
C LYS A 154 10.21 -0.07 0.92
N GLU A 155 9.31 0.13 1.89
CA GLU A 155 8.40 -0.90 2.39
C GLU A 155 7.36 -1.27 1.33
N LEU A 156 6.83 -0.28 0.58
CA LEU A 156 5.89 -0.53 -0.51
C LEU A 156 6.51 -1.39 -1.62
N PHE A 157 7.71 -1.02 -2.07
CA PHE A 157 8.44 -1.81 -3.07
C PHE A 157 8.75 -3.23 -2.58
N LEU A 158 9.20 -3.36 -1.33
CA LEU A 158 9.48 -4.66 -0.73
C LEU A 158 8.24 -5.56 -0.71
N TYR A 159 7.09 -5.01 -0.34
CA TYR A 159 5.84 -5.75 -0.31
C TYR A 159 5.41 -6.23 -1.71
N VAL A 160 5.35 -5.32 -2.68
CA VAL A 160 4.96 -5.66 -4.07
C VAL A 160 5.94 -6.67 -4.67
N LYS A 161 7.25 -6.47 -4.49
CA LYS A 161 8.29 -7.41 -4.93
C LYS A 161 8.11 -8.81 -4.31
N LYS A 162 7.83 -8.88 -3.02
CA LYS A 162 7.58 -10.15 -2.32
C LYS A 162 6.38 -10.89 -2.93
N ARG A 163 5.30 -10.16 -3.20
CA ARG A 163 4.09 -10.70 -3.83
C ARG A 163 4.37 -11.14 -5.27
N TYR A 164 5.13 -10.36 -6.03
CA TYR A 164 5.56 -10.74 -7.38
C TYR A 164 6.40 -12.03 -7.38
N LEU A 165 7.34 -12.18 -6.45
CA LEU A 165 8.20 -13.38 -6.37
C LEU A 165 7.43 -14.66 -6.08
N PHE A 166 6.17 -14.58 -5.64
CA PHE A 166 5.28 -15.74 -5.49
C PHE A 166 5.05 -16.50 -6.81
N ILE A 167 5.21 -15.84 -7.96
CA ILE A 167 5.21 -16.50 -9.29
C ILE A 167 6.18 -17.70 -9.32
N LYS A 168 7.34 -17.60 -8.69
CA LYS A 168 8.30 -18.73 -8.61
C LYS A 168 7.73 -19.95 -7.91
N THR A 169 6.86 -19.75 -6.92
CA THR A 169 6.17 -20.84 -6.21
C THR A 169 5.10 -21.46 -7.10
N ILE A 170 4.39 -20.64 -7.88
CA ILE A 170 3.39 -21.13 -8.84
C ILE A 170 4.06 -21.99 -9.89
N ILE A 171 5.17 -21.54 -10.48
CA ILE A 171 5.92 -22.29 -11.50
C ILE A 171 6.38 -23.66 -10.97
N LYS A 172 6.95 -23.70 -9.76
CA LYS A 172 7.38 -24.95 -9.12
C LYS A 172 6.22 -25.91 -8.80
N GLY A 173 5.02 -25.41 -8.64
CA GLY A 173 3.82 -26.23 -8.40
C GLY A 173 3.24 -26.83 -9.68
N ILE A 174 3.73 -26.42 -10.87
CA ILE A 174 3.30 -26.91 -12.17
C ILE A 174 4.24 -28.01 -12.69
N GLU A 175 5.50 -27.98 -12.28
CA GLU A 175 6.51 -29.03 -12.55
C GLU A 175 6.23 -30.29 -11.73
#